data_6d2cae0a03ee179ac0211451c0090ab2
#
_entry.id   6d2cae0a03ee179ac0211451c0090ab2
#
_cell.length_a   1.000
_cell.length_b   1.000
_cell.length_c   1.000
_cell.angle_alpha   90.00
_cell.angle_beta   90.00
_cell.angle_gamma   90.00
#
_symmetry.space_group_name_H-M   'P 1'
#
loop_
_entity.id
_entity.type
_entity.pdbx_description
1 polymer ?
#
loop_
_entity_poly.entity_id
_entity_poly.type
_entity_poly.pdbx_seq_one_letter_code
_entity_poly.pdbx_strand_id
1 'polypeptide(L)'
;MVGHAAVEQTIGRKRMNMKIPLTALAASLALLLGGCMVGPNYQRPKVAVPTQYKELPGWTVAEPSAAAPKADWWTGFNDPLLNQLEPMVSVSNQTVRQDYANYQEALAEVQQARSGLFPTIGVTGSGTRERSGSGSLSTGTSTTSSARGGVINAGSLEGNVSWAPDLWGKVRRTIEENKATAQASEATLANATLTEQTALATAVIELRVADANIDLLQKTVDEYKESLRVVGNQGAAGTTPPSDVISARTQLENAQSSLLALGVTRAQYAHAIAVLVGKNPEDLDIPHSSSLPVLPLVPAAVPSTLLQRRPDIAVAERQMASENAAIGVAVAAYYPSLSLSGADGFSQSPLAGLLHAANHIWSLGADVSETVFDGGERHAEVAAAKAAYEASVANYRGTVLTAFQNVEDDLSGLRILAQQGDVLDSAVRDASRGADIALNEYQAGTVDYTTAATAQTTKLSTQQNALNVQQQRLLDTVSLIGDMGGDWSASRLSDPGKSSAQR
;
A
#
# COMPACT_ATOMS: atom_id res chain seq x y z
N MET A 1 58.67 77.47 50.18
CA MET A 1 58.58 76.39 51.19
C MET A 1 57.28 75.75 51.01
N VAL A 2 57.17 74.71 50.26
CA VAL A 2 56.16 73.63 50.34
C VAL A 2 56.57 72.66 49.27
N GLY A 3 56.84 71.40 49.64
CA GLY A 3 57.25 70.32 48.74
C GLY A 3 56.11 69.69 48.02
N HIS A 4 56.33 69.38 46.74
CA HIS A 4 55.50 68.56 45.95
C HIS A 4 56.00 67.13 46.05
N ALA A 5 55.10 66.16 46.54
CA ALA A 5 55.29 64.72 46.44
C ALA A 5 54.52 64.25 45.24
N ALA A 6 55.21 63.68 44.26
CA ALA A 6 54.62 62.96 43.11
C ALA A 6 54.23 61.51 43.50
N VAL A 7 53.01 61.16 43.29
CA VAL A 7 52.52 59.76 43.41
C VAL A 7 52.48 59.12 42.01
N GLU A 8 53.40 58.21 41.68
CA GLU A 8 53.37 57.33 40.53
C GLU A 8 52.40 56.21 40.78
N GLN A 9 51.26 56.17 40.04
CA GLN A 9 50.36 55.01 39.99
C GLN A 9 50.80 54.11 38.88
N THR A 10 51.33 52.93 39.23
CA THR A 10 51.66 51.83 38.33
C THR A 10 50.39 51.05 38.03
N ILE A 11 49.82 51.21 36.81
CA ILE A 11 48.66 50.39 36.30
C ILE A 11 49.21 49.08 35.79
N GLY A 12 49.12 48.01 36.61
CA GLY A 12 49.41 46.65 36.24
C GLY A 12 48.31 46.09 35.34
N ARG A 13 48.51 46.00 34.01
CA ARG A 13 47.66 45.25 33.09
C ARG A 13 47.82 43.75 33.33
N LYS A 14 46.89 43.15 34.11
CA LYS A 14 46.74 41.74 34.25
C LYS A 14 46.05 41.18 32.96
N ARG A 15 46.81 40.63 31.99
CA ARG A 15 46.27 39.86 30.88
C ARG A 15 45.69 38.62 31.46
N MET A 16 44.36 38.54 31.52
CA MET A 16 43.59 37.34 31.87
C MET A 16 43.56 36.42 30.64
N ASN A 17 44.51 35.49 30.56
CA ASN A 17 44.49 34.38 29.59
C ASN A 17 43.37 33.42 29.97
N MET A 18 42.16 33.67 29.50
CA MET A 18 41.02 32.77 29.64
C MET A 18 41.19 31.64 28.63
N LYS A 19 41.93 30.60 29.01
CA LYS A 19 41.95 29.32 28.29
C LYS A 19 40.62 28.65 28.60
N ILE A 20 39.61 28.88 27.75
CA ILE A 20 38.37 28.08 27.77
C ILE A 20 38.79 26.64 27.43
N PRO A 21 38.65 25.66 28.33
CA PRO A 21 39.04 24.32 28.02
C PRO A 21 38.19 23.80 26.86
N LEU A 22 38.79 23.17 25.87
CA LEU A 22 38.15 22.59 24.70
C LEU A 22 36.98 21.67 25.10
N THR A 23 37.04 21.06 26.28
CA THR A 23 36.00 20.25 26.90
C THR A 23 34.74 21.04 27.28
N ALA A 24 34.87 22.30 27.69
CA ALA A 24 33.72 23.18 28.01
C ALA A 24 33.02 23.65 26.73
N LEU A 25 33.77 23.89 25.65
CA LEU A 25 33.21 24.18 24.33
C LEU A 25 32.50 22.96 23.72
N ALA A 26 33.08 21.77 23.86
CA ALA A 26 32.48 20.53 23.45
C ALA A 26 31.22 20.16 24.26
N ALA A 27 31.21 20.42 25.57
CA ALA A 27 30.05 20.18 26.42
C ALA A 27 28.89 21.17 26.15
N SER A 28 29.21 22.45 25.87
CA SER A 28 28.18 23.43 25.46
C SER A 28 27.65 23.15 24.06
N LEU A 29 28.45 22.64 23.14
CA LEU A 29 28.02 22.19 21.82
C LEU A 29 27.13 20.94 21.91
N ALA A 30 27.44 20.00 22.82
CA ALA A 30 26.63 18.81 23.07
C ALA A 30 25.28 19.14 23.74
N LEU A 31 25.21 20.16 24.58
CA LEU A 31 23.97 20.66 25.18
C LEU A 31 23.08 21.40 24.16
N LEU A 32 23.67 22.04 23.14
CA LEU A 32 22.96 22.66 22.02
C LEU A 32 22.43 21.61 21.01
N LEU A 33 23.02 20.43 20.92
CA LEU A 33 22.58 19.34 20.10
C LEU A 33 21.32 18.62 20.63
N GLY A 34 20.95 18.83 21.89
CA GLY A 34 19.65 18.45 22.46
C GLY A 34 18.50 19.40 22.04
N GLY A 35 18.65 20.15 20.94
CA GLY A 35 17.76 21.19 20.47
C GLY A 35 16.29 20.80 20.45
N CYS A 36 15.41 21.72 20.86
CA CYS A 36 13.96 21.57 20.86
C CYS A 36 13.47 21.24 19.45
N MET A 37 12.81 20.11 19.28
CA MET A 37 12.11 19.76 18.05
C MET A 37 10.78 20.52 18.03
N VAL A 38 10.61 21.47 17.08
CA VAL A 38 9.40 22.29 16.97
C VAL A 38 8.25 21.55 16.30
N GLY A 39 7.04 22.08 16.46
CA GLY A 39 5.82 21.47 15.91
C GLY A 39 5.16 20.43 16.83
N PRO A 40 3.97 19.95 16.48
CA PRO A 40 3.22 19.01 17.28
C PRO A 40 3.85 17.60 17.24
N ASN A 41 3.78 16.88 18.36
CA ASN A 41 4.10 15.46 18.39
C ASN A 41 2.84 14.67 18.00
N TYR A 42 3.05 13.63 17.19
CA TYR A 42 1.96 12.77 16.74
C TYR A 42 1.27 12.07 17.91
N GLN A 43 -0.06 12.11 17.90
CA GLN A 43 -0.92 11.34 18.78
C GLN A 43 -2.07 10.76 17.96
N ARG A 44 -2.24 9.45 18.02
CA ARG A 44 -3.32 8.77 17.29
C ARG A 44 -4.69 9.30 17.75
N PRO A 45 -5.53 9.85 16.85
CA PRO A 45 -6.87 10.30 17.19
C PRO A 45 -7.74 9.15 17.70
N LYS A 46 -8.57 9.45 18.68
CA LYS A 46 -9.57 8.48 19.16
C LYS A 46 -10.68 8.35 18.11
N VAL A 47 -11.03 7.10 17.79
CA VAL A 47 -12.19 6.75 16.97
C VAL A 47 -13.19 6.02 17.87
N ALA A 48 -14.48 6.29 17.69
CA ALA A 48 -15.52 5.55 18.37
C ALA A 48 -15.54 4.12 17.79
N VAL A 49 -15.30 3.13 18.64
CA VAL A 49 -15.32 1.71 18.30
C VAL A 49 -16.52 1.07 18.97
N PRO A 50 -17.41 0.40 18.22
CA PRO A 50 -18.52 -0.33 18.82
C PRO A 50 -17.98 -1.48 19.70
N THR A 51 -18.72 -1.82 20.74
CA THR A 51 -18.35 -2.90 21.66
C THR A 51 -18.54 -4.28 21.06
N GLN A 52 -19.48 -4.40 20.10
CA GLN A 52 -19.78 -5.64 19.35
C GLN A 52 -20.38 -5.28 17.99
N TYR A 53 -20.32 -6.21 17.05
CA TYR A 53 -21.02 -6.07 15.78
C TYR A 53 -22.53 -6.24 15.99
N LYS A 54 -23.34 -5.50 15.20
CA LYS A 54 -24.79 -5.57 15.24
C LYS A 54 -25.31 -6.91 14.68
N GLU A 55 -24.66 -7.41 13.62
CA GLU A 55 -25.03 -8.64 12.93
C GLU A 55 -24.40 -9.91 13.52
N LEU A 56 -23.90 -9.83 14.77
CA LEU A 56 -23.28 -10.94 15.50
C LEU A 56 -24.24 -12.10 15.91
N PRO A 57 -25.60 -11.97 16.00
CA PRO A 57 -26.48 -13.07 16.36
C PRO A 57 -26.27 -14.29 15.46
N GLY A 58 -25.96 -15.45 16.08
CA GLY A 58 -25.65 -16.71 15.37
C GLY A 58 -24.16 -16.97 15.13
N TRP A 59 -23.27 -16.03 15.47
CA TRP A 59 -21.81 -16.17 15.37
C TRP A 59 -21.20 -16.46 16.73
N THR A 60 -20.16 -17.31 16.74
CA THR A 60 -19.32 -17.50 17.93
C THR A 60 -18.29 -16.38 18.01
N VAL A 61 -18.27 -15.65 19.13
CA VAL A 61 -17.22 -14.66 19.40
C VAL A 61 -15.89 -15.40 19.55
N ALA A 62 -14.89 -14.97 18.78
CA ALA A 62 -13.56 -15.55 18.87
C ALA A 62 -12.94 -15.29 20.26
N GLU A 63 -12.38 -16.32 20.88
CA GLU A 63 -11.48 -16.13 22.01
C GLU A 63 -10.24 -15.33 21.55
N PRO A 64 -9.66 -14.47 22.41
CA PRO A 64 -8.52 -13.61 22.02
C PRO A 64 -7.33 -14.36 21.42
N SER A 65 -7.10 -15.62 21.82
CA SER A 65 -6.04 -16.48 21.28
C SER A 65 -6.45 -17.20 19.97
N ALA A 66 -7.73 -17.49 19.78
CA ALA A 66 -8.27 -18.12 18.58
C ALA A 66 -8.61 -17.10 17.47
N ALA A 67 -8.69 -15.83 17.84
CA ALA A 67 -9.02 -14.72 16.94
C ALA A 67 -7.87 -14.29 16.01
N ALA A 68 -6.68 -14.91 16.07
CA ALA A 68 -5.63 -14.73 15.06
C ALA A 68 -5.92 -15.68 13.90
N PRO A 69 -6.30 -15.19 12.69
CA PRO A 69 -6.29 -16.01 11.51
C PRO A 69 -4.90 -16.64 11.38
N LYS A 70 -4.85 -17.92 10.99
CA LYS A 70 -3.57 -18.58 10.73
C LYS A 70 -2.93 -17.92 9.50
N ALA A 71 -1.61 -17.93 9.43
CA ALA A 71 -0.88 -17.42 8.27
C ALA A 71 -1.39 -18.03 6.95
N ASP A 72 -1.85 -19.28 7.00
CA ASP A 72 -2.37 -20.04 5.88
C ASP A 72 -3.92 -20.15 5.95
N TRP A 73 -4.62 -19.03 6.04
CA TRP A 73 -6.08 -18.97 6.20
C TRP A 73 -6.85 -19.73 5.10
N TRP A 74 -6.30 -19.79 3.88
CA TRP A 74 -6.88 -20.49 2.74
C TRP A 74 -6.95 -22.02 2.91
N THR A 75 -6.14 -22.58 3.80
CA THR A 75 -6.17 -24.03 4.08
C THR A 75 -7.52 -24.50 4.65
N GLY A 76 -8.27 -23.58 5.25
CA GLY A 76 -9.62 -23.86 5.75
C GLY A 76 -10.63 -24.24 4.67
N PHE A 77 -10.41 -23.83 3.42
CA PHE A 77 -11.24 -24.19 2.27
C PHE A 77 -11.01 -25.62 1.78
N ASN A 78 -9.95 -26.28 2.23
CA ASN A 78 -9.58 -27.66 1.88
C ASN A 78 -9.50 -27.92 0.37
N ASP A 79 -9.11 -26.93 -0.44
CA ASP A 79 -8.87 -27.05 -1.87
C ASP A 79 -7.37 -27.24 -2.15
N PRO A 80 -6.95 -28.36 -2.79
CA PRO A 80 -5.53 -28.62 -3.06
C PRO A 80 -4.89 -27.59 -4.02
N LEU A 81 -5.65 -27.08 -4.99
CA LEU A 81 -5.17 -26.08 -5.95
C LEU A 81 -4.87 -24.75 -5.23
N LEU A 82 -5.81 -24.30 -4.38
CA LEU A 82 -5.65 -23.11 -3.57
C LEU A 82 -4.41 -23.22 -2.65
N ASN A 83 -4.25 -24.36 -1.97
CA ASN A 83 -3.11 -24.60 -1.11
C ASN A 83 -1.76 -24.58 -1.86
N GLN A 84 -1.74 -24.98 -3.13
CA GLN A 84 -0.56 -24.97 -3.98
C GLN A 84 -0.24 -23.57 -4.50
N LEU A 85 -1.25 -22.77 -4.87
CA LEU A 85 -1.06 -21.51 -5.59
C LEU A 85 -0.90 -20.29 -4.66
N GLU A 86 -1.57 -20.27 -3.51
CA GLU A 86 -1.54 -19.12 -2.58
C GLU A 86 -0.12 -18.69 -2.17
N PRO A 87 0.79 -19.59 -1.82
CA PRO A 87 2.16 -19.18 -1.48
C PRO A 87 2.89 -18.48 -2.63
N MET A 88 2.49 -18.75 -3.88
CA MET A 88 3.12 -18.14 -5.06
C MET A 88 2.76 -16.66 -5.21
N VAL A 89 1.60 -16.21 -4.71
CA VAL A 89 1.19 -14.81 -4.75
C VAL A 89 2.24 -13.91 -4.10
N SER A 90 2.66 -14.25 -2.89
CA SER A 90 3.64 -13.45 -2.15
C SER A 90 5.02 -13.37 -2.82
N VAL A 91 5.35 -14.33 -3.70
CA VAL A 91 6.68 -14.43 -4.32
C VAL A 91 6.69 -13.92 -5.77
N SER A 92 5.65 -14.23 -6.53
CA SER A 92 5.65 -14.10 -7.99
C SER A 92 4.65 -13.07 -8.53
N ASN A 93 3.64 -12.66 -7.75
CA ASN A 93 2.67 -11.67 -8.19
C ASN A 93 3.36 -10.32 -8.45
N GLN A 94 3.03 -9.69 -9.59
CA GLN A 94 3.72 -8.49 -10.03
C GLN A 94 3.31 -7.23 -9.24
N THR A 95 2.06 -7.15 -8.78
CA THR A 95 1.57 -6.08 -7.90
C THR A 95 2.33 -6.12 -6.55
N VAL A 96 2.44 -7.30 -5.94
CA VAL A 96 3.18 -7.49 -4.69
C VAL A 96 4.66 -7.14 -4.86
N ARG A 97 5.27 -7.53 -5.98
CA ARG A 97 6.67 -7.17 -6.28
C ARG A 97 6.87 -5.68 -6.51
N GLN A 98 5.91 -5.02 -7.15
CA GLN A 98 5.93 -3.56 -7.31
C GLN A 98 5.88 -2.86 -5.94
N ASP A 99 4.96 -3.25 -5.06
CA ASP A 99 4.83 -2.63 -3.75
C ASP A 99 6.01 -2.95 -2.82
N TYR A 100 6.62 -4.13 -2.99
CA TYR A 100 7.90 -4.41 -2.32
C TYR A 100 9.01 -3.45 -2.79
N ALA A 101 9.09 -3.13 -4.09
CA ALA A 101 10.06 -2.18 -4.62
C ALA A 101 9.77 -0.75 -4.11
N ASN A 102 8.50 -0.33 -4.08
CA ASN A 102 8.08 0.96 -3.51
C ASN A 102 8.45 1.07 -2.01
N TYR A 103 8.31 -0.01 -1.26
CA TYR A 103 8.75 -0.06 0.14
C TYR A 103 10.28 0.10 0.27
N GLN A 104 11.08 -0.55 -0.62
CA GLN A 104 12.54 -0.38 -0.62
C GLN A 104 12.94 1.06 -0.99
N GLU A 105 12.23 1.71 -1.91
CA GLU A 105 12.40 3.12 -2.25
C GLU A 105 12.16 4.00 -1.02
N ALA A 106 11.04 3.84 -0.33
CA ALA A 106 10.73 4.60 0.88
C ALA A 106 11.77 4.41 2.00
N LEU A 107 12.36 3.22 2.14
CA LEU A 107 13.48 2.99 3.06
C LEU A 107 14.74 3.77 2.65
N ALA A 108 15.01 3.87 1.35
CA ALA A 108 16.14 4.66 0.83
C ALA A 108 15.93 6.17 1.08
N GLU A 109 14.70 6.66 0.94
CA GLU A 109 14.33 8.05 1.26
C GLU A 109 14.56 8.38 2.75
N VAL A 110 14.27 7.46 3.66
CA VAL A 110 14.63 7.61 5.08
C VAL A 110 16.15 7.78 5.26
N GLN A 111 16.97 7.01 4.51
CA GLN A 111 18.44 7.16 4.57
C GLN A 111 18.88 8.49 3.96
N GLN A 112 18.27 8.93 2.88
CA GLN A 112 18.50 10.23 2.27
C GLN A 112 18.16 11.36 3.25
N ALA A 113 17.00 11.32 3.91
CA ALA A 113 16.64 12.32 4.92
C ALA A 113 17.65 12.36 6.10
N ARG A 114 18.14 11.19 6.53
CA ARG A 114 19.18 11.10 7.59
C ARG A 114 20.51 11.71 7.19
N SER A 115 20.87 11.69 5.91
CA SER A 115 22.12 12.30 5.45
C SER A 115 22.18 13.80 5.75
N GLY A 116 21.03 14.48 5.83
CA GLY A 116 20.93 15.88 6.22
C GLY A 116 21.41 16.21 7.65
N LEU A 117 21.59 15.20 8.52
CA LEU A 117 22.19 15.36 9.84
C LEU A 117 23.72 15.50 9.79
N PHE A 118 24.35 15.13 8.68
CA PHE A 118 25.80 15.07 8.54
C PHE A 118 26.31 16.11 7.55
N PRO A 119 27.59 16.55 7.69
CA PRO A 119 28.21 17.43 6.72
C PRO A 119 28.36 16.74 5.36
N THR A 120 28.25 17.53 4.30
CA THR A 120 28.65 17.14 2.94
C THR A 120 30.08 17.56 2.68
N ILE A 121 30.86 16.66 2.10
CA ILE A 121 32.25 16.90 1.71
C ILE A 121 32.34 16.73 0.20
N GLY A 122 32.85 17.77 -0.47
CA GLY A 122 33.03 17.77 -1.92
C GLY A 122 34.42 18.23 -2.30
N VAL A 123 34.83 17.92 -3.51
CA VAL A 123 36.03 18.46 -4.14
C VAL A 123 35.59 19.13 -5.43
N THR A 124 35.98 20.39 -5.59
CA THR A 124 35.70 21.18 -6.79
C THR A 124 37.00 21.57 -7.48
N GLY A 125 37.08 21.33 -8.79
CA GLY A 125 38.16 21.80 -9.63
C GLY A 125 37.60 22.72 -10.71
N SER A 126 38.18 23.91 -10.85
CA SER A 126 37.80 24.85 -11.91
C SER A 126 39.00 25.31 -12.71
N GLY A 127 38.78 25.53 -14.01
CA GLY A 127 39.74 26.16 -14.89
C GLY A 127 39.00 27.18 -15.77
N THR A 128 39.38 28.43 -15.69
CA THR A 128 38.74 29.50 -16.49
C THR A 128 39.80 30.18 -17.37
N ARG A 129 39.39 30.44 -18.61
CA ARG A 129 40.16 31.31 -19.51
C ARG A 129 39.25 32.43 -19.95
N GLU A 130 39.55 33.62 -19.45
CA GLU A 130 38.74 34.82 -19.63
C GLU A 130 39.53 35.90 -20.33
N ARG A 131 38.88 36.64 -21.21
CA ARG A 131 39.43 37.87 -21.78
C ARG A 131 38.60 39.05 -21.36
N SER A 132 39.16 39.89 -20.48
CA SER A 132 38.55 41.17 -20.12
C SER A 132 38.67 42.14 -21.28
N GLY A 133 37.53 42.64 -21.75
CA GLY A 133 37.51 43.80 -22.68
C GLY A 133 37.96 45.05 -21.94
N SER A 134 38.69 45.95 -22.62
CA SER A 134 39.05 47.24 -22.06
C SER A 134 37.84 48.20 -22.02
N GLY A 135 36.94 47.99 -21.05
CA GLY A 135 35.83 48.86 -20.72
C GLY A 135 36.22 49.67 -19.45
N SER A 136 36.37 50.98 -19.57
CA SER A 136 36.57 51.87 -18.43
C SER A 136 35.29 51.92 -17.61
N LEU A 137 35.24 51.24 -16.44
CA LEU A 137 34.29 51.57 -15.38
C LEU A 137 34.91 52.69 -14.54
N SER A 138 34.49 53.91 -14.82
CA SER A 138 34.74 55.04 -13.97
C SER A 138 33.81 54.99 -12.78
N THR A 139 34.27 54.42 -11.66
CA THR A 139 33.69 54.67 -10.34
C THR A 139 34.76 55.39 -9.54
N GLY A 140 34.44 56.67 -9.19
CA GLY A 140 35.38 57.57 -8.54
C GLY A 140 36.04 57.04 -7.28
N THR A 141 37.32 56.96 -7.32
CA THR A 141 38.38 57.39 -6.43
C THR A 141 39.68 56.69 -6.82
N SER A 142 40.58 57.52 -7.43
CA SER A 142 42.03 57.38 -7.59
C SER A 142 42.68 56.00 -7.33
N THR A 143 42.96 55.26 -8.36
CA THR A 143 44.32 54.83 -8.78
C THR A 143 44.29 54.32 -10.21
N THR A 144 44.99 55.01 -11.10
CA THR A 144 45.21 54.68 -12.50
C THR A 144 46.07 53.42 -12.58
N SER A 145 45.43 52.28 -12.81
CA SER A 145 46.07 51.13 -13.42
C SER A 145 45.31 50.82 -14.71
N SER A 146 45.89 51.23 -15.83
CA SER A 146 45.43 50.87 -17.19
C SER A 146 45.53 49.34 -17.33
N ALA A 147 44.44 48.64 -17.07
CA ALA A 147 44.31 47.20 -17.36
C ALA A 147 44.20 47.06 -18.87
N ARG A 148 45.32 46.82 -19.56
CA ARG A 148 45.33 46.29 -20.93
C ARG A 148 44.54 44.98 -20.89
N GLY A 149 43.48 44.91 -21.71
CA GLY A 149 42.67 43.69 -21.89
C GLY A 149 43.59 42.50 -22.18
N GLY A 150 43.76 41.65 -21.19
CA GLY A 150 44.57 40.42 -21.26
C GLY A 150 43.74 39.18 -21.13
N VAL A 151 44.25 38.10 -21.69
CA VAL A 151 43.67 36.76 -21.41
C VAL A 151 44.19 36.28 -20.07
N ILE A 152 43.29 36.00 -19.13
CA ILE A 152 43.59 35.47 -17.79
C ILE A 152 43.25 33.96 -17.82
N ASN A 153 44.16 33.13 -17.39
CA ASN A 153 43.91 31.71 -17.15
C ASN A 153 43.96 31.52 -15.64
N ALA A 154 42.85 31.24 -15.02
CA ALA A 154 42.76 30.97 -13.58
C ALA A 154 42.33 29.51 -13.34
N GLY A 155 42.71 28.96 -12.23
CA GLY A 155 42.26 27.65 -11.79
C GLY A 155 42.19 27.56 -10.29
N SER A 156 41.31 26.71 -9.80
CA SER A 156 41.25 26.33 -8.41
C SER A 156 41.03 24.81 -8.27
N LEU A 157 41.51 24.27 -7.16
CA LEU A 157 41.24 22.93 -6.68
C LEU A 157 41.01 23.00 -5.18
N GLU A 158 39.79 22.78 -4.75
CA GLU A 158 39.36 23.02 -3.37
C GLU A 158 38.55 21.83 -2.85
N GLY A 159 38.83 21.38 -1.61
CA GLY A 159 37.97 20.56 -0.80
C GLY A 159 36.98 21.44 -0.02
N ASN A 160 35.71 21.17 -0.14
CA ASN A 160 34.64 21.94 0.50
C ASN A 160 33.87 21.07 1.49
N VAL A 161 33.58 21.62 2.67
CA VAL A 161 32.70 21.03 3.68
C VAL A 161 31.54 22.00 3.92
N SER A 162 30.32 21.47 3.89
CA SER A 162 29.11 22.22 4.20
C SER A 162 28.24 21.43 5.16
N TRP A 163 27.73 22.09 6.21
CA TRP A 163 26.85 21.48 7.20
C TRP A 163 25.87 22.50 7.75
N ALA A 164 24.60 22.10 7.77
CA ALA A 164 23.53 22.85 8.42
C ALA A 164 23.08 22.09 9.69
N PRO A 165 23.56 22.44 10.89
CA PRO A 165 23.12 21.82 12.13
C PRO A 165 21.62 21.96 12.35
N ASP A 166 20.95 20.85 12.69
CA ASP A 166 19.50 20.81 12.90
C ASP A 166 19.13 21.36 14.30
N LEU A 167 19.15 22.67 14.47
CA LEU A 167 18.88 23.34 15.74
C LEU A 167 17.40 23.24 16.15
N TRP A 168 16.50 23.38 15.18
CA TRP A 168 15.05 23.47 15.39
C TRP A 168 14.30 22.18 15.08
N GLY A 169 15.01 21.15 14.65
CA GLY A 169 14.45 19.85 14.39
C GLY A 169 13.80 19.70 13.01
N LYS A 170 14.09 20.58 12.05
CA LYS A 170 13.59 20.46 10.67
C LYS A 170 13.98 19.11 10.05
N VAL A 171 15.27 18.76 10.08
CA VAL A 171 15.78 17.49 9.53
C VAL A 171 15.22 16.30 10.31
N ARG A 172 15.14 16.40 11.64
CA ARG A 172 14.53 15.33 12.46
C ARG A 172 13.06 15.12 12.16
N ARG A 173 12.28 16.19 11.89
CA ARG A 173 10.87 16.10 11.46
C ARG A 173 10.76 15.50 10.05
N THR A 174 11.64 15.85 9.12
CA THR A 174 11.69 15.22 7.80
C THR A 174 12.02 13.72 7.89
N ILE A 175 12.92 13.33 8.81
CA ILE A 175 13.19 11.90 9.08
C ILE A 175 11.95 11.20 9.68
N GLU A 176 11.23 11.86 10.59
CA GLU A 176 9.98 11.34 11.18
C GLU A 176 8.90 11.16 10.11
N GLU A 177 8.72 12.15 9.25
CA GLU A 177 7.83 12.11 8.07
C GLU A 177 8.15 10.93 7.16
N ASN A 178 9.40 10.82 6.70
CA ASN A 178 9.82 9.72 5.81
C ASN A 178 9.74 8.34 6.48
N LYS A 179 9.99 8.25 7.79
CA LYS A 179 9.78 7.00 8.54
C LYS A 179 8.32 6.58 8.56
N ALA A 180 7.40 7.52 8.79
CA ALA A 180 5.98 7.24 8.78
C ALA A 180 5.51 6.84 7.36
N THR A 181 6.03 7.50 6.32
CA THR A 181 5.80 7.15 4.91
C THR A 181 6.32 5.74 4.58
N ALA A 182 7.52 5.37 5.04
CA ALA A 182 8.05 4.02 4.84
C ALA A 182 7.22 2.95 5.57
N GLN A 183 6.71 3.24 6.77
CA GLN A 183 5.78 2.36 7.47
C GLN A 183 4.42 2.26 6.76
N ALA A 184 3.92 3.35 6.16
CA ALA A 184 2.72 3.32 5.32
C ALA A 184 2.94 2.44 4.09
N SER A 185 4.10 2.54 3.43
CA SER A 185 4.47 1.71 2.28
C SER A 185 4.61 0.23 2.65
N GLU A 186 5.16 -0.10 3.85
CA GLU A 186 5.19 -1.47 4.38
C GLU A 186 3.78 -2.04 4.60
N ALA A 187 2.87 -1.22 5.14
CA ALA A 187 1.47 -1.60 5.32
C ALA A 187 0.74 -1.72 3.97
N THR A 188 1.08 -0.89 2.96
CA THR A 188 0.55 -1.00 1.59
C THR A 188 0.96 -2.31 0.94
N LEU A 189 2.21 -2.73 1.09
CA LEU A 189 2.69 -4.04 0.63
C LEU A 189 1.91 -5.20 1.28
N ALA A 190 1.65 -5.10 2.58
CA ALA A 190 0.86 -6.11 3.28
C ALA A 190 -0.61 -6.13 2.80
N ASN A 191 -1.19 -4.94 2.55
CA ASN A 191 -2.55 -4.81 2.01
C ASN A 191 -2.64 -5.39 0.59
N ALA A 192 -1.68 -5.08 -0.27
CA ALA A 192 -1.62 -5.63 -1.63
C ALA A 192 -1.49 -7.15 -1.60
N THR A 193 -0.63 -7.70 -0.75
CA THR A 193 -0.47 -9.14 -0.59
C THR A 193 -1.79 -9.80 -0.19
N LEU A 194 -2.50 -9.28 0.81
CA LEU A 194 -3.80 -9.80 1.25
C LEU A 194 -4.85 -9.67 0.15
N THR A 195 -4.89 -8.53 -0.56
CA THR A 195 -5.83 -8.29 -1.67
C THR A 195 -5.61 -9.30 -2.82
N GLU A 196 -4.36 -9.52 -3.23
CA GLU A 196 -4.05 -10.48 -4.30
C GLU A 196 -4.29 -11.93 -3.88
N GLN A 197 -4.09 -12.28 -2.60
CA GLN A 197 -4.45 -13.58 -2.05
C GLN A 197 -5.96 -13.80 -2.04
N THR A 198 -6.75 -12.82 -1.59
CA THR A 198 -8.21 -12.94 -1.62
C THR A 198 -8.74 -12.97 -3.05
N ALA A 199 -8.11 -12.26 -3.99
CA ALA A 199 -8.44 -12.32 -5.41
C ALA A 199 -8.16 -13.70 -6.00
N LEU A 200 -7.04 -14.34 -5.63
CA LEU A 200 -6.72 -15.71 -6.05
C LEU A 200 -7.75 -16.71 -5.51
N ALA A 201 -8.07 -16.63 -4.22
CA ALA A 201 -9.08 -17.50 -3.61
C ALA A 201 -10.45 -17.34 -4.31
N THR A 202 -10.85 -16.11 -4.60
CA THR A 202 -12.07 -15.78 -5.37
C THR A 202 -12.04 -16.45 -6.75
N ALA A 203 -10.98 -16.26 -7.51
CA ALA A 203 -10.86 -16.81 -8.87
C ALA A 203 -10.85 -18.36 -8.87
N VAL A 204 -10.23 -18.99 -7.87
CA VAL A 204 -10.25 -20.46 -7.71
C VAL A 204 -11.65 -20.95 -7.35
N ILE A 205 -12.37 -20.28 -6.45
CA ILE A 205 -13.77 -20.63 -6.12
C ILE A 205 -14.66 -20.50 -7.35
N GLU A 206 -14.55 -19.40 -8.09
CA GLU A 206 -15.31 -19.16 -9.32
C GLU A 206 -15.01 -20.21 -10.39
N LEU A 207 -13.75 -20.64 -10.53
CA LEU A 207 -13.34 -21.73 -11.42
C LEU A 207 -14.00 -23.05 -11.01
N ARG A 208 -14.01 -23.41 -9.73
CA ARG A 208 -14.64 -24.62 -9.21
C ARG A 208 -16.15 -24.64 -9.42
N VAL A 209 -16.79 -23.49 -9.23
CA VAL A 209 -18.24 -23.36 -9.51
C VAL A 209 -18.52 -23.43 -11.01
N ALA A 210 -17.67 -22.86 -11.86
CA ALA A 210 -17.78 -23.02 -13.30
C ALA A 210 -17.66 -24.50 -13.71
N ASP A 211 -16.70 -25.24 -13.15
CA ASP A 211 -16.54 -26.68 -13.37
C ASP A 211 -17.77 -27.46 -12.91
N ALA A 212 -18.34 -27.15 -11.74
CA ALA A 212 -19.56 -27.78 -11.25
C ALA A 212 -20.79 -27.46 -12.13
N ASN A 213 -20.91 -26.24 -12.65
CA ASN A 213 -21.96 -25.88 -13.61
C ASN A 213 -21.78 -26.58 -14.98
N ILE A 214 -20.54 -26.77 -15.42
CA ILE A 214 -20.24 -27.55 -16.65
C ILE A 214 -20.73 -28.98 -16.47
N ASP A 215 -20.43 -29.64 -15.35
CA ASP A 215 -20.91 -31.01 -15.07
C ASP A 215 -22.43 -31.09 -14.98
N LEU A 216 -23.06 -30.09 -14.34
CA LEU A 216 -24.52 -30.00 -14.27
C LEU A 216 -25.14 -29.88 -15.67
N LEU A 217 -24.63 -28.94 -16.49
CA LEU A 217 -25.16 -28.75 -17.84
C LEU A 217 -24.83 -29.92 -18.76
N GLN A 218 -23.69 -30.58 -18.62
CA GLN A 218 -23.38 -31.79 -19.39
C GLN A 218 -24.41 -32.92 -19.13
N LYS A 219 -24.75 -33.15 -17.85
CA LYS A 219 -25.83 -34.10 -17.48
C LYS A 219 -27.16 -33.66 -18.04
N THR A 220 -27.49 -32.39 -17.98
CA THR A 220 -28.74 -31.84 -18.54
C THR A 220 -28.79 -32.03 -20.06
N VAL A 221 -27.69 -31.77 -20.77
CA VAL A 221 -27.60 -32.02 -22.23
C VAL A 221 -27.84 -33.48 -22.54
N ASP A 222 -27.31 -34.40 -21.74
CA ASP A 222 -27.54 -35.85 -21.96
C ASP A 222 -28.98 -36.25 -21.64
N GLU A 223 -29.62 -35.71 -20.60
CA GLU A 223 -31.05 -35.87 -20.31
C GLU A 223 -31.92 -35.32 -21.47
N TYR A 224 -31.59 -34.16 -22.02
CA TYR A 224 -32.34 -33.55 -23.14
C TYR A 224 -32.13 -34.29 -24.46
N LYS A 225 -30.95 -34.89 -24.72
CA LYS A 225 -30.76 -35.79 -25.88
C LYS A 225 -31.66 -36.99 -25.80
N GLU A 226 -31.78 -37.59 -24.62
CA GLU A 226 -32.66 -38.74 -24.43
C GLU A 226 -34.15 -38.35 -24.57
N SER A 227 -34.55 -37.20 -24.03
CA SER A 227 -35.89 -36.63 -24.21
C SER A 227 -36.19 -36.40 -25.70
N LEU A 228 -35.29 -35.80 -26.46
CA LEU A 228 -35.44 -35.57 -27.91
C LEU A 228 -35.54 -36.90 -28.66
N ARG A 229 -34.76 -37.94 -28.29
CA ARG A 229 -34.84 -39.28 -28.89
C ARG A 229 -36.23 -39.90 -28.68
N VAL A 230 -36.78 -39.81 -27.47
CA VAL A 230 -38.13 -40.35 -27.16
C VAL A 230 -39.21 -39.58 -27.92
N VAL A 231 -39.23 -38.25 -27.83
CA VAL A 231 -40.22 -37.39 -28.53
C VAL A 231 -40.10 -37.54 -30.06
N GLY A 232 -38.87 -37.65 -30.59
CA GLY A 232 -38.60 -37.87 -32.01
C GLY A 232 -39.21 -39.21 -32.53
N ASN A 233 -39.05 -40.28 -31.73
CA ASN A 233 -39.66 -41.58 -32.08
C ASN A 233 -41.17 -41.50 -32.06
N GLN A 234 -41.77 -40.83 -31.08
CA GLN A 234 -43.24 -40.64 -31.01
C GLN A 234 -43.76 -39.79 -32.19
N GLY A 235 -42.98 -38.72 -32.56
CA GLY A 235 -43.27 -37.87 -33.73
C GLY A 235 -43.25 -38.68 -35.05
N ALA A 236 -42.24 -39.58 -35.22
CA ALA A 236 -42.10 -40.42 -36.34
C ALA A 236 -43.28 -41.48 -36.41
N ALA A 237 -43.77 -41.91 -35.25
CA ALA A 237 -44.96 -42.79 -35.14
C ALA A 237 -46.27 -42.02 -35.27
N GLY A 238 -46.28 -40.68 -35.37
CA GLY A 238 -47.47 -39.83 -35.47
C GLY A 238 -48.28 -39.71 -34.17
N THR A 239 -47.70 -40.08 -33.04
CA THR A 239 -48.35 -40.07 -31.72
C THR A 239 -48.09 -38.75 -30.91
N THR A 240 -47.22 -37.86 -31.39
CA THR A 240 -47.00 -36.55 -30.80
C THR A 240 -46.95 -35.42 -31.85
N PRO A 241 -47.36 -34.19 -31.55
CA PRO A 241 -47.35 -33.09 -32.50
C PRO A 241 -45.89 -32.73 -32.93
N PRO A 242 -45.66 -32.30 -34.18
CA PRO A 242 -44.34 -31.84 -34.64
C PRO A 242 -43.76 -30.71 -33.83
N SER A 243 -44.59 -29.85 -33.20
CA SER A 243 -44.20 -28.79 -32.28
C SER A 243 -43.41 -29.29 -31.10
N ASP A 244 -43.73 -30.49 -30.57
CA ASP A 244 -43.03 -31.04 -29.40
C ASP A 244 -41.61 -31.47 -29.75
N VAL A 245 -41.41 -32.05 -30.96
CA VAL A 245 -40.09 -32.41 -31.47
C VAL A 245 -39.23 -31.16 -31.66
N ILE A 246 -39.81 -30.06 -32.19
CA ILE A 246 -39.11 -28.79 -32.36
C ILE A 246 -38.76 -28.22 -30.99
N SER A 247 -39.66 -28.21 -30.02
CA SER A 247 -39.44 -27.73 -28.65
C SER A 247 -38.32 -28.52 -27.94
N ALA A 248 -38.33 -29.86 -28.04
CA ALA A 248 -37.29 -30.72 -27.48
C ALA A 248 -35.91 -30.42 -28.09
N ARG A 249 -35.85 -30.21 -29.40
CA ARG A 249 -34.61 -29.84 -30.10
C ARG A 249 -34.11 -28.48 -29.65
N THR A 250 -34.98 -27.48 -29.62
CA THR A 250 -34.61 -26.12 -29.18
C THR A 250 -34.10 -26.14 -27.75
N GLN A 251 -34.71 -26.89 -26.85
CA GLN A 251 -34.28 -27.04 -25.47
C GLN A 251 -32.85 -27.62 -25.37
N LEU A 252 -32.58 -28.67 -26.14
CA LEU A 252 -31.24 -29.26 -26.24
C LEU A 252 -30.20 -28.30 -26.77
N GLU A 253 -30.53 -27.62 -27.89
CA GLU A 253 -29.60 -26.64 -28.52
C GLU A 253 -29.28 -25.48 -27.58
N ASN A 254 -30.26 -24.96 -26.82
CA ASN A 254 -30.05 -23.94 -25.80
C ASN A 254 -29.13 -24.43 -24.67
N ALA A 255 -29.32 -25.66 -24.18
CA ALA A 255 -28.44 -26.23 -23.15
C ALA A 255 -27.03 -26.44 -23.67
N GLN A 256 -26.85 -26.90 -24.92
CA GLN A 256 -25.54 -27.00 -25.55
C GLN A 256 -24.85 -25.64 -25.72
N SER A 257 -25.60 -24.61 -26.13
CA SER A 257 -25.08 -23.24 -26.23
C SER A 257 -24.60 -22.72 -24.87
N SER A 258 -25.38 -22.95 -23.81
CA SER A 258 -25.03 -22.56 -22.45
C SER A 258 -23.79 -23.31 -21.95
N LEU A 259 -23.66 -24.60 -22.26
CA LEU A 259 -22.47 -25.39 -21.93
C LEU A 259 -21.19 -24.82 -22.59
N LEU A 260 -21.27 -24.45 -23.88
CA LEU A 260 -20.16 -23.85 -24.61
C LEU A 260 -19.77 -22.47 -24.00
N ALA A 261 -20.77 -21.67 -23.60
CA ALA A 261 -20.52 -20.37 -22.96
C ALA A 261 -19.76 -20.51 -21.62
N LEU A 262 -20.07 -21.54 -20.83
CA LEU A 262 -19.32 -21.82 -19.59
C LEU A 262 -17.85 -22.17 -19.85
N GLY A 263 -17.54 -22.79 -20.98
CA GLY A 263 -16.14 -23.04 -21.39
C GLY A 263 -15.33 -21.75 -21.52
N VAL A 264 -15.94 -20.67 -22.05
CA VAL A 264 -15.30 -19.36 -22.13
C VAL A 264 -15.05 -18.78 -20.72
N THR A 265 -16.07 -18.83 -19.86
CA THR A 265 -15.98 -18.31 -18.48
C THR A 265 -14.89 -19.06 -17.69
N ARG A 266 -14.86 -20.40 -17.80
CA ARG A 266 -13.81 -21.24 -17.19
C ARG A 266 -12.40 -20.83 -17.64
N ALA A 267 -12.22 -20.61 -18.94
CA ALA A 267 -10.94 -20.19 -19.49
C ALA A 267 -10.51 -18.82 -18.94
N GLN A 268 -11.44 -17.87 -18.82
CA GLN A 268 -11.17 -16.55 -18.23
C GLN A 268 -10.71 -16.65 -16.78
N TYR A 269 -11.34 -17.48 -15.96
CA TYR A 269 -10.89 -17.69 -14.57
C TYR A 269 -9.51 -18.37 -14.52
N ALA A 270 -9.25 -19.36 -15.37
CA ALA A 270 -7.95 -20.01 -15.45
C ALA A 270 -6.83 -19.01 -15.84
N HIS A 271 -7.11 -18.12 -16.79
CA HIS A 271 -6.16 -17.07 -17.19
C HIS A 271 -5.95 -16.05 -16.07
N ALA A 272 -6.99 -15.63 -15.35
CA ALA A 272 -6.87 -14.74 -14.20
C ALA A 272 -6.01 -15.35 -13.09
N ILE A 273 -6.22 -16.64 -12.78
CA ILE A 273 -5.40 -17.37 -11.80
C ILE A 273 -3.92 -17.36 -12.23
N ALA A 274 -3.62 -17.61 -13.51
CA ALA A 274 -2.24 -17.59 -14.00
C ALA A 274 -1.56 -16.21 -13.77
N VAL A 275 -2.27 -15.14 -14.08
CA VAL A 275 -1.76 -13.76 -13.86
C VAL A 275 -1.52 -13.48 -12.36
N LEU A 276 -2.46 -13.89 -11.49
CA LEU A 276 -2.35 -13.68 -10.04
C LEU A 276 -1.14 -14.40 -9.43
N VAL A 277 -0.78 -15.58 -9.96
CA VAL A 277 0.42 -16.30 -9.52
C VAL A 277 1.70 -15.91 -10.31
N GLY A 278 1.61 -14.88 -11.15
CA GLY A 278 2.75 -14.34 -11.90
C GLY A 278 3.26 -15.24 -13.03
N LYS A 279 2.37 -16.04 -13.64
CA LYS A 279 2.67 -16.91 -14.78
C LYS A 279 1.95 -16.45 -16.04
N ASN A 280 2.47 -16.83 -17.21
CA ASN A 280 1.70 -16.72 -18.43
C ASN A 280 0.57 -17.76 -18.41
N PRO A 281 -0.61 -17.47 -19.00
CA PRO A 281 -1.70 -18.43 -19.09
C PRO A 281 -1.31 -19.77 -19.72
N GLU A 282 -0.33 -19.78 -20.63
CA GLU A 282 0.17 -21.00 -21.30
C GLU A 282 1.02 -21.89 -20.38
N ASP A 283 1.57 -21.33 -19.28
CA ASP A 283 2.47 -22.03 -18.35
C ASP A 283 1.71 -22.66 -17.16
N LEU A 284 0.39 -22.52 -17.11
CA LEU A 284 -0.44 -23.02 -16.02
C LEU A 284 -1.63 -23.82 -16.56
N ASP A 285 -1.56 -25.13 -16.42
CA ASP A 285 -2.69 -26.02 -16.71
C ASP A 285 -3.44 -26.35 -15.43
N ILE A 286 -4.75 -26.05 -15.41
CA ILE A 286 -5.62 -26.32 -14.27
C ILE A 286 -6.61 -27.42 -14.66
N PRO A 287 -6.49 -28.61 -14.08
CA PRO A 287 -7.37 -29.72 -14.38
C PRO A 287 -8.82 -29.43 -13.95
N HIS A 288 -9.77 -29.93 -14.71
CA HIS A 288 -11.19 -29.87 -14.38
C HIS A 288 -11.47 -30.58 -13.04
N SER A 289 -12.22 -29.90 -12.17
CA SER A 289 -12.68 -30.49 -10.89
C SER A 289 -13.92 -29.77 -10.38
N SER A 290 -15.01 -30.50 -10.30
CA SER A 290 -16.31 -30.03 -9.81
C SER A 290 -16.44 -30.14 -8.27
N SER A 291 -15.35 -30.51 -7.56
CA SER A 291 -15.35 -30.51 -6.10
C SER A 291 -15.29 -29.06 -5.59
N LEU A 292 -16.37 -28.61 -4.96
CA LEU A 292 -16.43 -27.28 -4.37
C LEU A 292 -15.61 -27.23 -3.08
N PRO A 293 -14.92 -26.08 -2.81
CA PRO A 293 -14.23 -25.86 -1.54
C PRO A 293 -15.18 -25.99 -0.34
N VAL A 294 -14.62 -26.39 0.80
CA VAL A 294 -15.36 -26.46 2.06
C VAL A 294 -15.54 -25.04 2.61
N LEU A 295 -16.70 -24.74 3.17
CA LEU A 295 -16.95 -23.48 3.85
C LEU A 295 -16.24 -23.48 5.22
N PRO A 296 -15.17 -22.69 5.42
CA PRO A 296 -14.47 -22.67 6.72
C PRO A 296 -15.31 -21.98 7.78
N LEU A 297 -15.16 -22.41 9.03
CA LEU A 297 -15.70 -21.69 10.17
C LEU A 297 -14.78 -20.50 10.48
N VAL A 298 -15.27 -19.29 10.22
CA VAL A 298 -14.56 -18.05 10.51
C VAL A 298 -15.13 -17.46 11.79
N PRO A 299 -14.35 -17.42 12.90
CA PRO A 299 -14.83 -16.80 14.13
C PRO A 299 -14.81 -15.27 14.00
N ALA A 300 -15.92 -14.61 14.30
CA ALA A 300 -16.01 -13.15 14.26
C ALA A 300 -15.10 -12.52 15.32
N ALA A 301 -14.16 -11.67 14.89
CA ALA A 301 -13.26 -10.93 15.78
C ALA A 301 -14.00 -9.82 16.51
N VAL A 302 -13.44 -9.34 17.65
CA VAL A 302 -13.97 -8.16 18.36
C VAL A 302 -13.69 -6.90 17.53
N PRO A 303 -14.64 -5.94 17.37
CA PRO A 303 -14.46 -4.75 16.54
C PRO A 303 -13.16 -3.97 16.82
N SER A 304 -12.74 -3.87 18.08
CA SER A 304 -11.50 -3.18 18.46
C SER A 304 -10.21 -3.79 17.87
N THR A 305 -10.22 -5.07 17.49
CA THR A 305 -9.07 -5.75 16.91
C THR A 305 -8.84 -5.36 15.45
N LEU A 306 -9.87 -4.92 14.71
CA LEU A 306 -9.73 -4.46 13.33
C LEU A 306 -8.74 -3.30 13.22
N LEU A 307 -8.75 -2.37 14.17
CA LEU A 307 -7.83 -1.23 14.19
C LEU A 307 -6.35 -1.63 14.26
N GLN A 308 -6.06 -2.87 14.63
CA GLN A 308 -4.70 -3.39 14.77
C GLN A 308 -4.35 -4.42 13.69
N ARG A 309 -5.35 -4.98 13.01
CA ARG A 309 -5.18 -6.10 12.08
C ARG A 309 -5.32 -5.72 10.63
N ARG A 310 -6.06 -4.67 10.29
CA ARG A 310 -6.24 -4.27 8.90
C ARG A 310 -5.06 -3.43 8.42
N PRO A 311 -4.38 -3.88 7.34
CA PRO A 311 -3.26 -3.13 6.77
C PRO A 311 -3.68 -1.77 6.21
N ASP A 312 -4.86 -1.64 5.59
CA ASP A 312 -5.39 -0.39 5.04
C ASP A 312 -5.61 0.68 6.11
N ILE A 313 -6.10 0.29 7.29
CA ILE A 313 -6.20 1.19 8.46
C ILE A 313 -4.82 1.65 8.92
N ALA A 314 -3.82 0.75 8.89
CA ALA A 314 -2.47 1.10 9.24
C ALA A 314 -1.82 2.05 8.22
N VAL A 315 -2.08 1.87 6.92
CA VAL A 315 -1.67 2.83 5.87
C VAL A 315 -2.20 4.23 6.18
N ALA A 316 -3.51 4.35 6.39
CA ALA A 316 -4.13 5.65 6.66
C ALA A 316 -3.60 6.29 7.95
N GLU A 317 -3.34 5.49 8.98
CA GLU A 317 -2.80 5.95 10.27
C GLU A 317 -1.33 6.41 10.13
N ARG A 318 -0.50 5.70 9.38
CA ARG A 318 0.89 6.09 9.15
C ARG A 318 1.01 7.32 8.24
N GLN A 319 0.15 7.46 7.22
CA GLN A 319 0.05 8.68 6.41
C GLN A 319 -0.29 9.90 7.28
N MET A 320 -1.26 9.76 8.19
CA MET A 320 -1.61 10.82 9.14
C MET A 320 -0.42 11.18 10.05
N ALA A 321 0.40 10.20 10.47
CA ALA A 321 1.61 10.47 11.24
C ALA A 321 2.66 11.23 10.40
N SER A 322 2.78 10.92 9.11
CA SER A 322 3.63 11.64 8.16
C SER A 322 3.21 13.11 8.03
N GLU A 323 1.93 13.38 7.80
CA GLU A 323 1.39 14.74 7.68
C GLU A 323 1.54 15.55 8.99
N ASN A 324 1.43 14.90 10.15
CA ASN A 324 1.72 15.56 11.42
C ASN A 324 3.20 16.00 11.53
N ALA A 325 4.13 15.18 11.04
CA ALA A 325 5.55 15.54 11.02
C ALA A 325 5.83 16.69 10.03
N ALA A 326 5.14 16.71 8.88
CA ALA A 326 5.21 17.80 7.89
C ALA A 326 4.79 19.16 8.47
N ILE A 327 3.83 19.21 9.39
CA ILE A 327 3.53 20.46 10.15
C ILE A 327 4.78 20.93 10.88
N GLY A 328 5.54 20.03 11.50
CA GLY A 328 6.78 20.36 12.20
C GLY A 328 7.86 20.91 11.26
N VAL A 329 7.97 20.36 10.05
CA VAL A 329 8.88 20.86 9.00
C VAL A 329 8.51 22.30 8.60
N ALA A 330 7.22 22.55 8.35
CA ALA A 330 6.72 23.89 8.01
C ALA A 330 6.90 24.91 9.15
N VAL A 331 6.66 24.51 10.40
CA VAL A 331 6.89 25.36 11.58
C VAL A 331 8.37 25.69 11.75
N ALA A 332 9.27 24.76 11.43
CA ALA A 332 10.72 24.99 11.53
C ALA A 332 11.21 26.11 10.59
N ALA A 333 10.50 26.40 9.51
CA ALA A 333 10.82 27.49 8.59
C ALA A 333 10.65 28.91 9.19
N TYR A 334 10.02 29.04 10.36
CA TYR A 334 9.91 30.30 11.09
C TYR A 334 11.18 30.67 11.89
N TYR A 335 12.16 29.79 11.97
CA TYR A 335 13.33 29.95 12.80
C TYR A 335 14.58 30.13 11.95
N PRO A 336 15.60 30.91 12.48
CA PRO A 336 16.85 31.15 11.76
C PRO A 336 17.57 29.87 11.38
N SER A 337 18.04 29.76 10.14
CA SER A 337 18.92 28.68 9.71
C SER A 337 20.38 29.03 9.99
N LEU A 338 21.15 28.06 10.50
CA LEU A 338 22.60 28.13 10.66
C LEU A 338 23.26 27.23 9.63
N SER A 339 24.21 27.77 8.86
CA SER A 339 25.07 26.97 8.00
C SER A 339 26.54 27.18 8.36
N LEU A 340 27.28 26.09 8.37
CA LEU A 340 28.73 26.08 8.60
C LEU A 340 29.40 25.62 7.29
N SER A 341 30.43 26.37 6.88
CA SER A 341 31.18 26.06 5.67
C SER A 341 32.68 26.07 5.95
N GLY A 342 33.41 25.24 5.23
CA GLY A 342 34.87 25.24 5.24
C GLY A 342 35.37 24.91 3.84
N ALA A 343 36.43 25.59 3.43
CA ALA A 343 37.13 25.25 2.19
C ALA A 343 38.63 25.27 2.45
N ASP A 344 39.33 24.34 1.83
CA ASP A 344 40.78 24.20 1.85
C ASP A 344 41.28 23.76 0.49
N GLY A 345 42.29 24.47 -0.06
CA GLY A 345 42.73 24.18 -1.41
C GLY A 345 43.75 25.10 -1.99
N PHE A 346 43.78 25.16 -3.30
CA PHE A 346 44.70 26.01 -4.08
C PHE A 346 43.94 26.80 -5.12
N SER A 347 44.32 28.11 -5.23
CA SER A 347 43.78 28.98 -6.28
C SER A 347 44.90 29.84 -6.86
N GLN A 348 45.00 29.90 -8.18
CA GLN A 348 46.08 30.59 -8.87
C GLN A 348 45.64 31.18 -10.23
N SER A 349 46.19 32.37 -10.50
CA SER A 349 46.16 32.97 -11.80
C SER A 349 47.55 33.61 -12.10
N PRO A 350 48.26 33.19 -13.15
CA PRO A 350 47.96 32.18 -14.14
C PRO A 350 47.99 30.74 -13.57
N LEU A 351 47.37 29.80 -14.28
CA LEU A 351 47.19 28.39 -13.86
C LEU A 351 48.51 27.64 -13.57
N ALA A 352 49.63 28.14 -14.12
CA ALA A 352 50.95 27.53 -13.92
C ALA A 352 51.39 27.67 -12.43
N GLY A 353 51.66 26.53 -11.81
CA GLY A 353 52.06 26.44 -10.41
C GLY A 353 50.88 26.42 -9.40
N LEU A 354 49.67 26.07 -9.84
CA LEU A 354 48.49 26.00 -8.99
C LEU A 354 48.74 25.29 -7.64
N LEU A 355 49.40 24.14 -7.66
CA LEU A 355 49.63 23.32 -6.47
C LEU A 355 50.89 23.76 -5.64
N HIS A 356 51.44 24.92 -5.87
CA HIS A 356 52.53 25.44 -5.02
C HIS A 356 51.98 25.90 -3.66
N ALA A 357 52.75 25.68 -2.58
CA ALA A 357 52.35 26.03 -1.22
C ALA A 357 51.98 27.52 -1.04
N ALA A 358 52.55 28.40 -1.87
CA ALA A 358 52.21 29.83 -1.87
C ALA A 358 50.79 30.13 -2.37
N ASN A 359 50.14 29.24 -3.04
CA ASN A 359 48.77 29.37 -3.60
C ASN A 359 47.72 28.62 -2.76
N HIS A 360 48.13 28.11 -1.60
CA HIS A 360 47.22 27.48 -0.64
C HIS A 360 46.30 28.55 -0.03
N ILE A 361 45.00 28.21 -0.06
CA ILE A 361 43.95 29.05 0.51
C ILE A 361 43.07 28.18 1.41
N TRP A 362 42.52 28.79 2.43
CA TRP A 362 41.51 28.17 3.27
C TRP A 362 40.49 29.21 3.75
N SER A 363 39.29 28.77 4.01
CA SER A 363 38.24 29.60 4.60
C SER A 363 37.38 28.77 5.56
N LEU A 364 36.90 29.43 6.62
CA LEU A 364 35.88 28.91 7.53
C LEU A 364 34.79 29.94 7.66
N GLY A 365 33.55 29.56 7.46
CA GLY A 365 32.38 30.43 7.51
C GLY A 365 31.30 29.88 8.43
N ALA A 366 30.55 30.78 9.04
CA ALA A 366 29.29 30.47 9.72
C ALA A 366 28.28 31.55 9.33
N ASP A 367 27.19 31.13 8.71
CA ASP A 367 26.15 32.03 8.24
C ASP A 367 24.85 31.76 8.98
N VAL A 368 24.22 32.80 9.50
CA VAL A 368 22.88 32.77 10.09
C VAL A 368 21.94 33.54 9.17
N SER A 369 20.89 32.91 8.72
CA SER A 369 19.90 33.52 7.84
C SER A 369 18.50 33.41 8.43
N GLU A 370 17.78 34.53 8.45
CA GLU A 370 16.38 34.61 8.87
C GLU A 370 15.62 35.49 7.88
N THR A 371 14.47 35.01 7.45
CA THR A 371 13.57 35.80 6.59
C THR A 371 12.64 36.65 7.46
N VAL A 372 12.82 37.95 7.46
CA VAL A 372 12.03 38.88 8.28
C VAL A 372 10.67 39.18 7.69
N PHE A 373 10.55 39.20 6.35
CA PHE A 373 9.32 39.48 5.65
C PHE A 373 9.22 38.63 4.38
N ASP A 374 8.14 37.85 4.24
CA ASP A 374 7.86 36.94 3.14
C ASP A 374 6.46 37.11 2.53
N GLY A 375 5.75 38.21 2.85
CA GLY A 375 4.39 38.43 2.36
C GLY A 375 3.34 37.41 2.85
N GLY A 376 3.67 36.58 3.86
CA GLY A 376 2.79 35.59 4.46
C GLY A 376 3.01 34.17 3.95
N GLU A 377 4.08 33.89 3.19
CA GLU A 377 4.40 32.56 2.62
C GLU A 377 4.45 31.49 3.72
N ARG A 378 5.28 31.64 4.76
CA ARG A 378 5.39 30.66 5.86
C ARG A 378 4.09 30.43 6.62
N HIS A 379 3.27 31.48 6.77
CA HIS A 379 1.95 31.33 7.38
C HIS A 379 1.03 30.44 6.51
N ALA A 380 1.05 30.66 5.19
CA ALA A 380 0.28 29.86 4.26
C ALA A 380 0.77 28.40 4.19
N GLU A 381 2.09 28.16 4.24
CA GLU A 381 2.68 26.80 4.30
C GLU A 381 2.24 26.04 5.56
N VAL A 382 2.28 26.65 6.74
CA VAL A 382 1.80 26.01 7.98
C VAL A 382 0.29 25.79 7.93
N ALA A 383 -0.48 26.71 7.36
CA ALA A 383 -1.92 26.54 7.19
C ALA A 383 -2.22 25.38 6.23
N ALA A 384 -1.50 25.26 5.13
CA ALA A 384 -1.60 24.14 4.18
C ALA A 384 -1.26 22.80 4.82
N ALA A 385 -0.14 22.70 5.56
CA ALA A 385 0.25 21.47 6.26
C ALA A 385 -0.78 21.04 7.31
N LYS A 386 -1.38 21.99 8.04
CA LYS A 386 -2.47 21.68 8.99
C LYS A 386 -3.72 21.18 8.28
N ALA A 387 -4.08 21.78 7.15
CA ALA A 387 -5.24 21.33 6.35
C ALA A 387 -5.01 19.93 5.76
N ALA A 388 -3.79 19.61 5.32
CA ALA A 388 -3.40 18.27 4.87
C ALA A 388 -3.52 17.23 6.00
N TYR A 389 -3.06 17.56 7.20
CA TYR A 389 -3.24 16.70 8.39
C TYR A 389 -4.73 16.49 8.71
N GLU A 390 -5.56 17.52 8.70
CA GLU A 390 -7.01 17.42 8.93
C GLU A 390 -7.69 16.51 7.89
N ALA A 391 -7.29 16.63 6.62
CA ALA A 391 -7.74 15.76 5.54
C ALA A 391 -7.35 14.30 5.79
N SER A 392 -6.10 14.03 6.22
CA SER A 392 -5.63 12.68 6.55
C SER A 392 -6.35 12.08 7.77
N VAL A 393 -6.71 12.89 8.77
CA VAL A 393 -7.56 12.47 9.91
C VAL A 393 -8.96 12.06 9.44
N ALA A 394 -9.55 12.81 8.52
CA ALA A 394 -10.85 12.47 7.95
C ALA A 394 -10.78 11.17 7.13
N ASN A 395 -9.73 11.00 6.32
CA ASN A 395 -9.46 9.78 5.58
C ASN A 395 -9.32 8.56 6.51
N TYR A 396 -8.49 8.66 7.56
CA TYR A 396 -8.34 7.59 8.54
C TYR A 396 -9.69 7.18 9.17
N ARG A 397 -10.52 8.17 9.57
CA ARG A 397 -11.85 7.89 10.12
C ARG A 397 -12.77 7.23 9.09
N GLY A 398 -12.73 7.69 7.85
CA GLY A 398 -13.49 7.10 6.74
C GLY A 398 -13.09 5.63 6.52
N THR A 399 -11.79 5.32 6.44
CA THR A 399 -11.28 3.95 6.31
C THR A 399 -11.76 3.05 7.45
N VAL A 400 -11.73 3.53 8.70
CA VAL A 400 -12.22 2.76 9.84
C VAL A 400 -13.72 2.49 9.74
N LEU A 401 -14.53 3.49 9.34
CA LEU A 401 -15.99 3.31 9.19
C LEU A 401 -16.30 2.30 8.06
N THR A 402 -15.62 2.41 6.93
CA THR A 402 -15.76 1.45 5.82
C THR A 402 -15.35 0.03 6.26
N ALA A 403 -14.29 -0.11 7.04
CA ALA A 403 -13.88 -1.40 7.57
C ALA A 403 -14.95 -2.04 8.46
N PHE A 404 -15.62 -1.26 9.31
CA PHE A 404 -16.74 -1.79 10.11
C PHE A 404 -17.95 -2.14 9.24
N GLN A 405 -18.27 -1.30 8.25
CA GLN A 405 -19.35 -1.59 7.31
C GLN A 405 -19.10 -2.92 6.59
N ASN A 406 -17.95 -3.13 6.01
CA ASN A 406 -17.64 -4.34 5.25
C ASN A 406 -17.85 -5.60 6.10
N VAL A 407 -17.32 -5.62 7.33
CA VAL A 407 -17.50 -6.78 8.23
C VAL A 407 -18.97 -7.00 8.59
N GLU A 408 -19.76 -5.95 8.85
CA GLU A 408 -21.19 -6.08 9.12
C GLU A 408 -21.96 -6.62 7.90
N ASP A 409 -21.62 -6.14 6.70
CA ASP A 409 -22.23 -6.59 5.44
C ASP A 409 -21.91 -8.08 5.20
N ASP A 410 -20.65 -8.51 5.40
CA ASP A 410 -20.23 -9.92 5.27
C ASP A 410 -20.94 -10.83 6.29
N LEU A 411 -21.02 -10.42 7.56
CA LEU A 411 -21.68 -11.19 8.61
C LEU A 411 -23.18 -11.35 8.32
N SER A 412 -23.83 -10.28 7.87
CA SER A 412 -25.23 -10.28 7.48
C SER A 412 -25.47 -11.17 6.25
N GLY A 413 -24.62 -11.00 5.22
CA GLY A 413 -24.65 -11.77 3.98
C GLY A 413 -24.57 -13.27 4.24
N LEU A 414 -23.54 -13.72 4.94
CA LEU A 414 -23.31 -15.11 5.27
C LEU A 414 -24.46 -15.73 6.05
N ARG A 415 -25.05 -15.02 7.02
CA ARG A 415 -26.19 -15.48 7.78
C ARG A 415 -27.43 -15.66 6.91
N ILE A 416 -27.73 -14.70 6.03
CA ILE A 416 -28.89 -14.73 5.15
C ILE A 416 -28.72 -15.80 4.06
N LEU A 417 -27.54 -15.87 3.45
CA LEU A 417 -27.22 -16.88 2.43
C LEU A 417 -27.25 -18.31 2.99
N ALA A 418 -26.92 -18.51 4.27
CA ALA A 418 -27.06 -19.82 4.92
C ALA A 418 -28.54 -20.26 4.95
N GLN A 419 -29.45 -19.36 5.37
CA GLN A 419 -30.88 -19.63 5.39
C GLN A 419 -31.45 -19.84 3.97
N GLN A 420 -30.99 -19.05 3.00
CA GLN A 420 -31.38 -19.20 1.60
C GLN A 420 -30.91 -20.55 1.04
N GLY A 421 -29.70 -21.00 1.40
CA GLY A 421 -29.16 -22.29 1.03
C GLY A 421 -30.06 -23.46 1.49
N ASP A 422 -30.49 -23.47 2.77
CA ASP A 422 -31.36 -24.49 3.33
C ASP A 422 -32.70 -24.58 2.59
N VAL A 423 -33.27 -23.43 2.20
CA VAL A 423 -34.51 -23.39 1.39
C VAL A 423 -34.29 -23.94 -0.02
N LEU A 424 -33.18 -23.54 -0.66
CA LEU A 424 -32.85 -23.98 -2.01
C LEU A 424 -32.51 -25.48 -2.06
N ASP A 425 -31.86 -26.03 -1.05
CA ASP A 425 -31.63 -27.49 -0.96
C ASP A 425 -32.93 -28.28 -0.94
N SER A 426 -33.97 -27.75 -0.29
CA SER A 426 -35.31 -28.36 -0.32
C SER A 426 -35.97 -28.19 -1.68
N ALA A 427 -35.87 -27.00 -2.28
CA ALA A 427 -36.41 -26.72 -3.61
C ALA A 427 -35.73 -27.59 -4.70
N VAL A 428 -34.42 -27.84 -4.63
CA VAL A 428 -33.69 -28.72 -5.55
C VAL A 428 -34.21 -30.16 -5.46
N ARG A 429 -34.47 -30.68 -4.25
CA ARG A 429 -35.05 -32.01 -4.07
C ARG A 429 -36.43 -32.10 -4.67
N ASP A 430 -37.27 -31.11 -4.41
CA ASP A 430 -38.66 -31.09 -4.90
C ASP A 430 -38.72 -30.89 -6.43
N ALA A 431 -37.94 -29.97 -7.00
CA ALA A 431 -37.86 -29.75 -8.43
C ALA A 431 -37.29 -30.96 -9.17
N SER A 432 -36.32 -31.67 -8.62
CA SER A 432 -35.77 -32.90 -9.20
C SER A 432 -36.84 -34.01 -9.23
N ARG A 433 -37.53 -34.20 -8.10
CA ARG A 433 -38.63 -35.17 -8.03
C ARG A 433 -39.78 -34.80 -8.95
N GLY A 434 -40.14 -33.51 -9.03
CA GLY A 434 -41.18 -33.02 -9.94
C GLY A 434 -40.85 -33.26 -11.41
N ALA A 435 -39.57 -33.05 -11.80
CA ALA A 435 -39.12 -33.36 -13.16
C ALA A 435 -39.18 -34.86 -13.50
N ASP A 436 -38.78 -35.72 -12.55
CA ASP A 436 -38.86 -37.17 -12.73
C ASP A 436 -40.31 -37.64 -12.86
N ILE A 437 -41.24 -37.11 -12.05
CA ILE A 437 -42.68 -37.44 -12.14
C ILE A 437 -43.25 -36.98 -13.48
N ALA A 438 -43.06 -35.72 -13.87
CA ALA A 438 -43.56 -35.14 -15.10
C ALA A 438 -43.03 -35.89 -16.36
N LEU A 439 -41.78 -36.36 -16.33
CA LEU A 439 -41.21 -37.16 -17.41
C LEU A 439 -41.88 -38.55 -17.49
N ASN A 440 -42.11 -39.20 -16.35
CA ASN A 440 -42.82 -40.49 -16.30
C ASN A 440 -44.30 -40.38 -16.77
N GLU A 441 -45.00 -39.32 -16.37
CA GLU A 441 -46.37 -39.02 -16.80
C GLU A 441 -46.44 -38.73 -18.29
N TYR A 442 -45.47 -38.03 -18.86
CA TYR A 442 -45.34 -37.80 -20.30
C TYR A 442 -45.14 -39.16 -21.04
N GLN A 443 -44.25 -40.01 -20.54
CA GLN A 443 -44.02 -41.33 -21.12
C GLN A 443 -45.27 -42.24 -21.06
N ALA A 444 -46.10 -42.10 -20.02
CA ALA A 444 -47.38 -42.78 -19.87
C ALA A 444 -48.50 -42.11 -20.69
N GLY A 445 -48.26 -40.98 -21.35
CA GLY A 445 -49.25 -40.30 -22.20
C GLY A 445 -50.32 -39.53 -21.40
N THR A 446 -50.07 -39.24 -20.11
CA THR A 446 -51.05 -38.57 -19.22
C THR A 446 -50.90 -37.04 -19.20
N VAL A 447 -49.72 -36.54 -19.62
CA VAL A 447 -49.43 -35.10 -19.75
C VAL A 447 -48.75 -34.83 -21.10
N ASP A 448 -48.75 -33.56 -21.54
CA ASP A 448 -48.06 -33.12 -22.74
C ASP A 448 -46.55 -32.92 -22.50
N TYR A 449 -45.77 -32.84 -23.61
CA TYR A 449 -44.32 -32.64 -23.53
C TYR A 449 -43.97 -31.30 -22.87
N THR A 450 -44.78 -30.28 -23.04
CA THR A 450 -44.54 -28.95 -22.47
C THR A 450 -44.48 -28.97 -20.94
N THR A 451 -45.31 -29.82 -20.31
CA THR A 451 -45.30 -30.07 -18.86
C THR A 451 -43.97 -30.65 -18.40
N ALA A 452 -43.52 -31.73 -19.08
CA ALA A 452 -42.23 -32.37 -18.77
C ALA A 452 -41.05 -31.41 -19.02
N ALA A 453 -41.04 -30.68 -20.13
CA ALA A 453 -40.00 -29.72 -20.48
C ALA A 453 -39.91 -28.57 -19.47
N THR A 454 -41.07 -28.05 -19.00
CA THR A 454 -41.12 -27.02 -17.98
C THR A 454 -40.56 -27.51 -16.65
N ALA A 455 -40.89 -28.72 -16.23
CA ALA A 455 -40.39 -29.30 -14.99
C ALA A 455 -38.87 -29.54 -15.05
N GLN A 456 -38.32 -29.99 -16.18
CA GLN A 456 -36.89 -30.16 -16.41
C GLN A 456 -36.16 -28.82 -16.38
N THR A 457 -36.72 -27.77 -17.00
CA THR A 457 -36.13 -26.40 -16.95
C THR A 457 -36.14 -25.85 -15.53
N THR A 458 -37.23 -26.07 -14.77
CA THR A 458 -37.34 -25.69 -13.37
C THR A 458 -36.28 -26.40 -12.52
N LYS A 459 -36.07 -27.71 -12.71
CA LYS A 459 -35.01 -28.50 -12.06
C LYS A 459 -33.65 -27.85 -12.30
N LEU A 460 -33.29 -27.62 -13.58
CA LEU A 460 -32.00 -27.01 -13.93
C LEU A 460 -31.80 -25.65 -13.30
N SER A 461 -32.78 -24.73 -13.42
CA SER A 461 -32.67 -23.37 -12.88
C SER A 461 -32.55 -23.37 -11.35
N THR A 462 -33.26 -24.25 -10.66
CA THR A 462 -33.19 -24.38 -9.20
C THR A 462 -31.81 -24.91 -8.75
N GLN A 463 -31.24 -25.87 -9.46
CA GLN A 463 -29.89 -26.40 -9.20
C GLN A 463 -28.82 -25.33 -9.43
N GLN A 464 -28.92 -24.54 -10.51
CA GLN A 464 -28.01 -23.42 -10.76
C GLN A 464 -28.12 -22.35 -9.68
N ASN A 465 -29.33 -22.02 -9.22
CA ASN A 465 -29.53 -21.07 -8.13
C ASN A 465 -28.90 -21.57 -6.83
N ALA A 466 -28.98 -22.87 -6.53
CA ALA A 466 -28.33 -23.44 -5.36
C ALA A 466 -26.78 -23.33 -5.44
N LEU A 467 -26.21 -23.62 -6.62
CA LEU A 467 -24.77 -23.44 -6.86
C LEU A 467 -24.35 -21.96 -6.71
N ASN A 468 -25.13 -21.03 -7.23
CA ASN A 468 -24.86 -19.59 -7.12
C ASN A 468 -24.85 -19.12 -5.65
N VAL A 469 -25.81 -19.59 -4.84
CA VAL A 469 -25.84 -19.25 -3.40
C VAL A 469 -24.65 -19.87 -2.69
N GLN A 470 -24.25 -21.09 -3.02
CA GLN A 470 -23.05 -21.71 -2.45
C GLN A 470 -21.77 -20.95 -2.85
N GLN A 471 -21.67 -20.52 -4.12
CA GLN A 471 -20.60 -19.63 -4.58
C GLN A 471 -20.55 -18.38 -3.74
N GLN A 472 -21.67 -17.67 -3.61
CA GLN A 472 -21.71 -16.39 -2.88
C GLN A 472 -21.31 -16.57 -1.42
N ARG A 473 -21.73 -17.64 -0.76
CA ARG A 473 -21.28 -17.95 0.61
C ARG A 473 -19.77 -18.15 0.72
N LEU A 474 -19.16 -18.81 -0.24
CA LEU A 474 -17.70 -18.99 -0.28
C LEU A 474 -16.99 -17.65 -0.52
N LEU A 475 -17.50 -16.83 -1.45
CA LEU A 475 -16.94 -15.51 -1.75
C LEU A 475 -17.06 -14.55 -0.56
N ASP A 476 -18.23 -14.45 0.07
CA ASP A 476 -18.43 -13.61 1.27
C ASP A 476 -17.54 -14.09 2.43
N THR A 477 -17.22 -15.40 2.49
CA THR A 477 -16.27 -15.92 3.49
C THR A 477 -14.85 -15.46 3.21
N VAL A 478 -14.41 -15.44 1.95
CA VAL A 478 -13.10 -14.89 1.54
C VAL A 478 -13.04 -13.39 1.86
N SER A 479 -14.12 -12.65 1.52
CA SER A 479 -14.23 -11.21 1.83
C SER A 479 -14.11 -10.98 3.33
N LEU A 480 -14.86 -11.72 4.17
CA LEU A 480 -14.80 -11.59 5.63
C LEU A 480 -13.39 -11.83 6.18
N ILE A 481 -12.65 -12.83 5.65
CA ILE A 481 -11.27 -13.09 6.07
C ILE A 481 -10.37 -11.90 5.68
N GLY A 482 -10.51 -11.37 4.47
CA GLY A 482 -9.80 -10.18 3.99
C GLY A 482 -10.13 -8.96 4.86
N ASP A 483 -11.42 -8.72 5.11
CA ASP A 483 -11.92 -7.57 5.89
C ASP A 483 -11.58 -7.65 7.38
N MET A 484 -11.28 -8.84 7.90
CA MET A 484 -10.68 -9.01 9.23
C MET A 484 -9.16 -8.85 9.24
N GLY A 485 -8.52 -8.59 8.08
CA GLY A 485 -7.09 -8.31 7.95
C GLY A 485 -6.20 -9.54 7.75
N GLY A 486 -6.75 -10.70 7.43
CA GLY A 486 -5.98 -11.93 7.28
C GLY A 486 -5.19 -12.26 8.54
N ASP A 487 -3.91 -12.61 8.40
CA ASP A 487 -2.98 -12.88 9.52
C ASP A 487 -2.14 -11.66 9.94
N TRP A 488 -2.36 -10.50 9.32
CA TRP A 488 -1.54 -9.31 9.54
C TRP A 488 -1.87 -8.59 10.86
N SER A 489 -0.88 -7.84 11.37
CA SER A 489 -1.04 -6.96 12.54
C SER A 489 -0.07 -5.77 12.46
N ALA A 490 -0.52 -4.60 12.90
CA ALA A 490 0.28 -3.38 12.99
C ALA A 490 1.55 -3.53 13.87
N SER A 491 1.59 -4.53 14.75
CA SER A 491 2.79 -4.85 15.53
C SER A 491 3.95 -5.41 14.70
N ARG A 492 3.68 -5.82 13.45
CA ARG A 492 4.71 -6.28 12.49
C ARG A 492 5.42 -5.14 11.77
N LEU A 493 4.88 -3.90 11.83
CA LEU A 493 5.53 -2.75 11.21
C LEU A 493 6.94 -2.55 11.77
N SER A 494 7.89 -2.44 10.87
CA SER A 494 9.29 -2.23 11.21
C SER A 494 9.54 -0.80 11.72
N ASP A 495 10.58 -0.62 12.53
CA ASP A 495 11.12 0.70 12.79
C ASP A 495 12.26 0.97 11.77
N PRO A 496 12.01 1.77 10.70
CA PRO A 496 13.04 2.09 9.72
C PRO A 496 14.27 2.79 10.30
N GLY A 497 14.25 3.05 11.60
CA GLY A 497 15.33 3.66 12.38
C GLY A 497 16.34 2.68 12.95
N LYS A 498 16.00 1.41 13.08
CA LYS A 498 16.90 0.39 13.61
C LYS A 498 17.66 -0.25 12.46
N SER A 499 18.99 -0.20 12.54
CA SER A 499 19.90 -0.80 11.54
C SER A 499 19.52 -2.26 11.26
N SER A 500 19.55 -2.66 9.98
CA SER A 500 19.37 -4.02 9.48
C SER A 500 20.41 -5.05 9.96
N ALA A 501 21.24 -4.70 10.95
CA ALA A 501 22.27 -5.56 11.52
C ALA A 501 21.73 -6.62 12.50
N GLN A 502 20.41 -6.79 12.63
CA GLN A 502 19.75 -7.77 13.52
C GLN A 502 18.65 -8.60 12.80
N ARG A 503 18.71 -8.74 11.47
CA ARG A 503 17.87 -9.71 10.76
C ARG A 503 18.71 -10.84 10.18
#